data_c6b30403ecf389bb761ad697d5fe95da
#
_entry.id   c6b30403ecf389bb761ad697d5fe95da
#
_cell.length_a   1.000
_cell.length_b   1.000
_cell.length_c   1.000
_cell.angle_alpha   90.00
_cell.angle_beta   90.00
_cell.angle_gamma   90.00
#
_symmetry.space_group_name_H-M   'P 1'
#
loop_
_entity.id
_entity.type
_entity.pdbx_description
1 polymer ?
#
loop_
_entity_poly.entity_id
_entity_poly.type
_entity_poly.pdbx_seq_one_letter_code
_entity_poly.pdbx_strand_id
1 'polypeptide(L)'
;MLFKRDFKFNHRHYKGDKLSKNKGFSDTSANRYSLALYELASESNSLSQIEENSLSFLNLISNNKDFNNLIKNPTISSEKLTNVIKKITEVFKIEILFKNFLSFLILKRRFYYLEKILNSFNVICSEKRGELKAEIKSAKKLTQDEINQI
;
A
#
# COMPACT_ATOMS: atom_id res chain seq x y z
N MET A 1 7.00 -8.92 36.40
CA MET A 1 7.30 -7.49 36.21
C MET A 1 6.62 -7.01 34.94
N LEU A 2 5.57 -6.26 35.12
CA LEU A 2 4.77 -5.68 34.04
C LEU A 2 5.47 -4.41 33.55
N PHE A 3 6.05 -4.43 32.35
CA PHE A 3 6.45 -3.22 31.64
C PHE A 3 5.20 -2.57 31.05
N LYS A 4 4.58 -1.66 31.80
CA LYS A 4 3.70 -0.64 31.23
C LYS A 4 4.57 0.33 30.47
N ARG A 5 4.74 0.15 29.18
CA ARG A 5 5.14 1.24 28.31
C ARG A 5 3.89 2.08 28.04
N ASP A 6 3.78 3.17 28.75
CA ASP A 6 2.85 4.24 28.43
C ASP A 6 3.23 4.79 27.04
N PHE A 7 2.53 4.33 26.02
CA PHE A 7 2.55 4.94 24.70
C PHE A 7 1.82 6.27 24.84
N LYS A 8 2.53 7.32 25.23
CA LYS A 8 2.06 8.69 25.07
C LYS A 8 1.97 8.97 23.57
N PHE A 9 0.77 8.82 23.04
CA PHE A 9 0.41 9.34 21.74
C PHE A 9 0.56 10.86 21.81
N ASN A 10 1.68 11.38 21.31
CA ASN A 10 1.93 12.79 21.21
C ASN A 10 1.01 13.34 20.11
N HIS A 11 -0.13 13.89 20.55
CA HIS A 11 -1.06 14.63 19.72
C HIS A 11 -0.37 15.91 19.23
N ARG A 12 0.59 15.78 18.29
CA ARG A 12 0.96 16.96 17.50
C ARG A 12 -0.20 17.25 16.57
N HIS A 13 -0.81 18.38 16.80
CA HIS A 13 -1.79 19.06 15.98
C HIS A 13 -1.50 18.84 14.48
N TYR A 14 -2.16 17.90 13.88
CA TYR A 14 -2.46 17.98 12.47
C TYR A 14 -3.49 19.09 12.34
N LYS A 15 -3.04 20.29 11.98
CA LYS A 15 -3.94 21.33 11.47
C LYS A 15 -4.65 20.72 10.28
N GLY A 16 -5.94 20.41 10.47
CA GLY A 16 -6.78 19.85 9.45
C GLY A 16 -6.85 20.78 8.26
N ASP A 17 -6.15 20.40 7.21
CA ASP A 17 -6.52 20.87 5.89
C ASP A 17 -7.92 20.36 5.61
N LYS A 18 -8.74 21.30 5.19
CA LYS A 18 -10.16 21.20 4.88
C LYS A 18 -10.50 19.78 4.38
N LEU A 19 -11.23 19.04 5.19
CA LEU A 19 -11.91 17.83 4.83
C LEU A 19 -12.62 18.04 3.49
N SER A 20 -11.97 17.62 2.42
CA SER A 20 -12.65 17.40 1.15
C SER A 20 -13.76 16.41 1.46
N LYS A 21 -15.01 16.84 1.32
CA LYS A 21 -16.24 16.14 1.70
C LYS A 21 -16.46 14.79 1.01
N ASN A 22 -15.45 14.23 0.31
CA ASN A 22 -15.51 12.99 -0.47
C ASN A 22 -14.29 12.07 -0.35
N LYS A 23 -13.51 12.15 0.73
CA LYS A 23 -12.61 11.03 1.04
C LYS A 23 -13.47 9.92 1.61
N GLY A 24 -13.88 9.00 0.74
CA GLY A 24 -14.69 7.86 1.12
C GLY A 24 -13.99 7.03 2.19
N PHE A 25 -14.77 6.36 3.02
CA PHE A 25 -14.33 5.39 4.06
C PHE A 25 -13.19 4.46 3.60
N SER A 26 -13.09 4.19 2.28
CA SER A 26 -12.06 3.36 1.67
C SER A 26 -10.62 3.89 1.84
N ASP A 27 -10.39 5.21 1.79
CA ASP A 27 -9.04 5.78 1.85
C ASP A 27 -8.48 5.72 3.27
N THR A 28 -9.31 6.01 4.27
CA THR A 28 -8.93 5.89 5.69
C THR A 28 -8.63 4.44 6.06
N SER A 29 -9.41 3.48 5.55
CA SER A 29 -9.16 2.06 5.79
C SER A 29 -7.90 1.59 5.07
N ALA A 30 -7.67 2.00 3.82
CA ALA A 30 -6.46 1.67 3.08
C ALA A 30 -5.21 2.16 3.82
N ASN A 31 -5.21 3.38 4.33
CA ASN A 31 -4.09 3.93 5.10
C ASN A 31 -3.79 3.15 6.38
N ARG A 32 -4.82 2.68 7.09
CA ARG A 32 -4.63 1.84 8.29
C ARG A 32 -3.95 0.51 7.96
N TYR A 33 -4.38 -0.17 6.90
CA TYR A 33 -3.76 -1.41 6.46
C TYR A 33 -2.33 -1.20 5.97
N SER A 34 -2.07 -0.11 5.25
CA SER A 34 -0.75 0.25 4.77
C SER A 34 0.22 0.55 5.90
N LEU A 35 -0.22 1.28 6.91
CA LEU A 35 0.58 1.57 8.09
C LEU A 35 0.89 0.30 8.88
N ALA A 36 -0.10 -0.57 9.09
CA ALA A 36 0.10 -1.85 9.76
C ALA A 36 1.11 -2.74 9.01
N LEU A 37 1.03 -2.79 7.67
CA LEU A 37 2.01 -3.51 6.86
C LEU A 37 3.42 -2.93 7.01
N TYR A 38 3.55 -1.60 7.02
CA TYR A 38 4.82 -0.92 7.22
C TYR A 38 5.43 -1.25 8.58
N GLU A 39 4.66 -1.18 9.65
CA GLU A 39 5.11 -1.49 11.01
C GLU A 39 5.60 -2.94 11.11
N LEU A 40 4.79 -3.90 10.63
CA LEU A 40 5.16 -5.32 10.62
C LEU A 40 6.42 -5.60 9.78
N ALA A 41 6.55 -4.99 8.60
CA ALA A 41 7.70 -5.13 7.73
C ALA A 41 8.97 -4.53 8.36
N SER A 42 8.83 -3.41 9.07
CA SER A 42 9.91 -2.76 9.79
C SER A 42 10.38 -3.59 10.99
N GLU A 43 9.46 -4.12 11.79
CA GLU A 43 9.77 -4.98 12.93
C GLU A 43 10.47 -6.28 12.54
N SER A 44 10.09 -6.86 11.39
CA SER A 44 10.69 -8.09 10.87
C SER A 44 11.96 -7.86 10.02
N ASN A 45 12.42 -6.63 9.88
CA ASN A 45 13.54 -6.23 9.01
C ASN A 45 13.40 -6.70 7.55
N SER A 46 12.16 -6.83 7.07
CA SER A 46 11.83 -7.29 5.71
C SER A 46 11.26 -6.18 4.82
N LEU A 47 11.40 -4.91 5.21
CA LEU A 47 10.78 -3.78 4.55
C LEU A 47 11.10 -3.70 3.04
N SER A 48 12.39 -3.87 2.67
CA SER A 48 12.81 -3.82 1.27
C SER A 48 12.18 -4.94 0.44
N GLN A 49 12.07 -6.15 0.99
CA GLN A 49 11.45 -7.29 0.32
C GLN A 49 9.94 -7.09 0.15
N ILE A 50 9.28 -6.57 1.17
CA ILE A 50 7.85 -6.28 1.13
C ILE A 50 7.56 -5.16 0.13
N GLU A 51 8.41 -4.14 0.04
CA GLU A 51 8.28 -3.06 -0.93
C GLU A 51 8.44 -3.58 -2.37
N GLU A 52 9.43 -4.43 -2.64
CA GLU A 52 9.62 -5.09 -3.93
C GLU A 52 8.41 -5.96 -4.30
N ASN A 53 7.90 -6.74 -3.35
CA ASN A 53 6.70 -7.55 -3.54
C ASN A 53 5.46 -6.68 -3.83
N SER A 54 5.32 -5.55 -3.13
CA SER A 54 4.26 -4.57 -3.36
C SER A 54 4.29 -4.02 -4.79
N LEU A 55 5.46 -3.61 -5.26
CA LEU A 55 5.64 -3.10 -6.62
C LEU A 55 5.35 -4.18 -7.67
N SER A 56 5.78 -5.41 -7.44
CA SER A 56 5.50 -6.55 -8.32
C SER A 56 4.00 -6.82 -8.44
N PHE A 57 3.26 -6.75 -7.34
CA PHE A 57 1.80 -6.91 -7.35
C PHE A 57 1.10 -5.73 -8.04
N LEU A 58 1.55 -4.50 -7.84
CA LEU A 58 1.00 -3.34 -8.56
C LEU A 58 1.21 -3.45 -10.07
N ASN A 59 2.39 -3.91 -10.50
CA ASN A 59 2.66 -4.20 -11.90
C ASN A 59 1.76 -5.30 -12.45
N LEU A 60 1.53 -6.36 -11.67
CA LEU A 60 0.62 -7.45 -12.07
C LEU A 60 -0.82 -6.93 -12.23
N ILE A 61 -1.30 -6.10 -11.31
CA ILE A 61 -2.63 -5.47 -11.38
C ILE A 61 -2.76 -4.59 -12.63
N SER A 62 -1.73 -3.79 -12.93
CA SER A 62 -1.75 -2.85 -14.06
C SER A 62 -1.67 -3.53 -15.41
N ASN A 63 -0.86 -4.60 -15.52
CA ASN A 63 -0.56 -5.25 -16.79
C ASN A 63 -1.47 -6.45 -17.09
N ASN A 64 -2.21 -6.96 -16.12
CA ASN A 64 -3.07 -8.12 -16.30
C ASN A 64 -4.53 -7.76 -16.02
N LYS A 65 -5.31 -7.59 -17.10
CA LYS A 65 -6.74 -7.24 -17.02
C LYS A 65 -7.56 -8.29 -16.26
N ASP A 66 -7.24 -9.57 -16.44
CA ASP A 66 -7.98 -10.65 -15.79
C ASP A 66 -7.75 -10.64 -14.28
N PHE A 67 -6.52 -10.40 -13.85
CA PHE A 67 -6.19 -10.27 -12.44
C PHE A 67 -6.84 -9.01 -11.82
N ASN A 68 -6.83 -7.88 -12.53
CA ASN A 68 -7.50 -6.67 -12.10
C ASN A 68 -9.01 -6.88 -11.96
N ASN A 69 -9.65 -7.52 -12.94
CA ASN A 69 -11.07 -7.86 -12.90
C ASN A 69 -11.39 -8.83 -11.74
N LEU A 70 -10.51 -9.80 -11.49
CA LEU A 70 -10.65 -10.74 -10.38
C LEU A 70 -10.65 -10.01 -9.03
N ILE A 71 -9.72 -9.07 -8.82
CA ILE A 71 -9.64 -8.27 -7.59
C ILE A 71 -10.89 -7.43 -7.40
N LYS A 72 -11.38 -6.80 -8.46
CA LYS A 72 -12.50 -5.86 -8.44
C LYS A 72 -13.88 -6.53 -8.46
N ASN A 73 -13.92 -7.85 -8.58
CA ASN A 73 -15.19 -8.58 -8.63
C ASN A 73 -15.65 -8.96 -7.21
N PRO A 74 -16.73 -8.34 -6.69
CA PRO A 74 -17.22 -8.60 -5.34
C PRO A 74 -17.90 -9.97 -5.19
N THR A 75 -18.22 -10.64 -6.31
CA THR A 75 -18.94 -11.93 -6.30
C THR A 75 -18.01 -13.14 -6.18
N ILE A 76 -16.71 -12.95 -6.28
CA ILE A 76 -15.75 -14.04 -6.16
C ILE A 76 -15.66 -14.51 -4.71
N SER A 77 -15.75 -15.82 -4.52
CA SER A 77 -15.62 -16.42 -3.20
C SER A 77 -14.18 -16.23 -2.65
N SER A 78 -14.08 -16.03 -1.35
CA SER A 78 -12.77 -15.92 -0.68
C SER A 78 -11.89 -17.14 -0.92
N GLU A 79 -12.46 -18.32 -1.05
CA GLU A 79 -11.74 -19.56 -1.34
C GLU A 79 -11.07 -19.53 -2.72
N LYS A 80 -11.82 -19.16 -3.77
CA LYS A 80 -11.26 -19.03 -5.12
C LYS A 80 -10.14 -18.00 -5.16
N LEU A 81 -10.35 -16.86 -4.52
CA LEU A 81 -9.35 -15.80 -4.46
C LEU A 81 -8.09 -16.26 -3.73
N THR A 82 -8.25 -16.95 -2.59
CA THR A 82 -7.14 -17.52 -1.82
C THR A 82 -6.32 -18.51 -2.66
N ASN A 83 -6.98 -19.39 -3.42
CA ASN A 83 -6.29 -20.36 -4.28
C ASN A 83 -5.49 -19.68 -5.40
N VAL A 84 -6.02 -18.62 -6.01
CA VAL A 84 -5.30 -17.85 -7.03
C VAL A 84 -4.09 -17.16 -6.41
N ILE A 85 -4.28 -16.46 -5.28
CA ILE A 85 -3.20 -15.76 -4.61
C ILE A 85 -2.11 -16.72 -4.13
N LYS A 86 -2.47 -17.88 -3.61
CA LYS A 86 -1.51 -18.92 -3.22
C LYS A 86 -0.60 -19.32 -4.40
N LYS A 87 -1.18 -19.60 -5.57
CA LYS A 87 -0.41 -19.94 -6.76
C LYS A 87 0.52 -18.81 -7.20
N ILE A 88 0.04 -17.57 -7.20
CA ILE A 88 0.85 -16.39 -7.55
C ILE A 88 2.01 -16.24 -6.56
N THR A 89 1.75 -16.33 -5.27
CA THR A 89 2.79 -16.18 -4.24
C THR A 89 3.84 -17.28 -4.26
N GLU A 90 3.49 -18.47 -4.69
CA GLU A 90 4.43 -19.60 -4.89
C GLU A 90 5.35 -19.36 -6.10
N VAL A 91 4.78 -18.92 -7.23
CA VAL A 91 5.53 -18.64 -8.45
C VAL A 91 6.52 -17.48 -8.27
N PHE A 92 6.09 -16.40 -7.64
CA PHE A 92 6.91 -15.20 -7.42
C PHE A 92 7.81 -15.28 -6.18
N LYS A 93 7.79 -16.40 -5.44
CA LYS A 93 8.56 -16.57 -4.18
C LYS A 93 8.38 -15.42 -3.20
N ILE A 94 7.13 -15.03 -3.02
CA ILE A 94 6.75 -13.88 -2.20
C ILE A 94 7.11 -14.14 -0.72
N GLU A 95 7.60 -13.10 -0.06
CA GLU A 95 7.93 -13.13 1.36
C GLU A 95 6.69 -13.52 2.20
N ILE A 96 6.90 -14.34 3.24
CA ILE A 96 5.82 -14.97 4.01
C ILE A 96 4.93 -13.96 4.72
N LEU A 97 5.49 -12.86 5.22
CA LEU A 97 4.74 -11.79 5.86
C LEU A 97 3.77 -11.14 4.86
N PHE A 98 4.20 -10.87 3.64
CA PHE A 98 3.36 -10.31 2.59
C PHE A 98 2.25 -11.28 2.17
N LYS A 99 2.56 -12.59 2.05
CA LYS A 99 1.58 -13.63 1.78
C LYS A 99 0.49 -13.68 2.88
N ASN A 100 0.90 -13.61 4.15
CA ASN A 100 -0.02 -13.59 5.28
C ASN A 100 -0.89 -12.34 5.26
N PHE A 101 -0.33 -11.19 4.91
CA PHE A 101 -1.06 -9.95 4.75
C PHE A 101 -2.12 -10.02 3.66
N LEU A 102 -1.78 -10.57 2.48
CA LEU A 102 -2.75 -10.78 1.39
C LEU A 102 -3.90 -11.71 1.84
N SER A 103 -3.57 -12.80 2.53
CA SER A 103 -4.56 -13.74 3.08
C SER A 103 -5.47 -13.07 4.10
N PHE A 104 -4.92 -12.20 4.93
CA PHE A 104 -5.68 -11.41 5.89
C PHE A 104 -6.65 -10.43 5.20
N LEU A 105 -6.23 -9.75 4.12
CA LEU A 105 -7.12 -8.88 3.35
C LEU A 105 -8.28 -9.65 2.73
N ILE A 106 -8.02 -10.88 2.23
CA ILE A 106 -9.07 -11.74 1.68
C ILE A 106 -10.07 -12.12 2.78
N LEU A 107 -9.57 -12.58 3.94
CA LEU A 107 -10.40 -12.96 5.10
C LEU A 107 -11.29 -11.80 5.57
N LYS A 108 -10.76 -10.58 5.59
CA LYS A 108 -11.49 -9.37 5.98
C LYS A 108 -12.36 -8.80 4.87
N ARG A 109 -12.40 -9.44 3.69
CA ARG A 109 -13.10 -8.96 2.49
C ARG A 109 -12.68 -7.55 2.07
N ARG A 110 -11.38 -7.24 2.22
CA ARG A 110 -10.76 -5.95 1.88
C ARG A 110 -9.85 -6.03 0.66
N PHE A 111 -9.78 -7.18 0.02
CA PHE A 111 -8.90 -7.42 -1.12
C PHE A 111 -9.22 -6.52 -2.33
N TYR A 112 -10.46 -6.09 -2.47
CA TYR A 112 -10.89 -5.10 -3.45
C TYR A 112 -10.06 -3.80 -3.40
N TYR A 113 -9.55 -3.44 -2.22
CA TYR A 113 -8.76 -2.23 -2.00
C TYR A 113 -7.26 -2.46 -2.09
N LEU A 114 -6.81 -3.63 -2.54
CA LEU A 114 -5.38 -4.01 -2.57
C LEU A 114 -4.53 -2.95 -3.28
N GLU A 115 -4.94 -2.51 -4.46
CA GLU A 115 -4.21 -1.50 -5.23
C GLU A 115 -4.01 -0.20 -4.43
N LYS A 116 -5.06 0.30 -3.77
CA LYS A 116 -4.98 1.50 -2.93
C LYS A 116 -4.09 1.30 -1.71
N ILE A 117 -4.19 0.12 -1.08
CA ILE A 117 -3.39 -0.22 0.09
C ILE A 117 -1.90 -0.28 -0.26
N LEU A 118 -1.54 -0.92 -1.36
CA LEU A 118 -0.16 -1.03 -1.81
C LEU A 118 0.43 0.31 -2.26
N ASN A 119 -0.36 1.13 -2.96
CA ASN A 119 0.07 2.49 -3.31
C ASN A 119 0.31 3.34 -2.06
N SER A 120 -0.59 3.31 -1.09
CA SER A 120 -0.42 4.01 0.18
C SER A 120 0.79 3.49 0.97
N PHE A 121 1.04 2.18 0.97
CA PHE A 121 2.21 1.58 1.59
C PHE A 121 3.52 2.10 0.98
N ASN A 122 3.62 2.15 -0.35
CA ASN A 122 4.80 2.67 -1.03
C ASN A 122 5.03 4.16 -0.76
N VAL A 123 3.95 4.95 -0.63
CA VAL A 123 4.04 6.35 -0.20
C VAL A 123 4.60 6.46 1.21
N ILE A 124 4.10 5.66 2.15
CA ILE A 124 4.61 5.63 3.53
C ILE A 124 6.10 5.26 3.56
N CYS A 125 6.53 4.26 2.77
CA CYS A 125 7.93 3.87 2.66
C CYS A 125 8.81 5.04 2.19
N SER A 126 8.38 5.73 1.13
CA SER A 126 9.10 6.90 0.58
C SER A 126 9.18 8.06 1.60
N GLU A 127 8.07 8.38 2.26
CA GLU A 127 8.02 9.43 3.28
C GLU A 127 8.93 9.12 4.47
N LYS A 128 8.95 7.87 4.92
CA LYS A 128 9.80 7.44 6.04
C LYS A 128 11.29 7.41 5.70
N ARG A 129 11.64 7.23 4.42
CA ARG A 129 13.03 7.39 3.93
C ARG A 129 13.42 8.86 3.71
N GLY A 130 12.50 9.81 3.88
CA GLY A 130 12.75 11.22 3.63
C GLY A 130 12.79 11.59 2.14
N GLU A 131 12.24 10.75 1.28
CA GLU A 131 12.11 11.05 -0.15
C GLU A 131 11.01 12.08 -0.37
N LEU A 132 11.37 13.23 -0.90
CA LEU A 132 10.42 14.29 -1.25
C LEU A 132 9.92 14.05 -2.67
N LYS A 133 8.61 13.86 -2.82
CA LYS A 133 7.98 13.95 -4.15
C LYS A 133 7.75 15.40 -4.51
N ALA A 134 8.57 15.95 -5.41
CA ALA A 134 8.33 17.26 -5.99
C ALA A 134 7.37 17.12 -7.17
N GLU A 135 6.15 17.65 -7.06
CA GLU A 135 5.26 17.88 -8.20
C GLU A 135 5.54 19.28 -8.77
N ILE A 136 6.13 19.32 -9.96
CA ILE A 136 6.34 20.58 -10.68
C ILE A 136 5.12 20.82 -11.58
N LYS A 137 4.30 21.79 -11.20
CA LYS A 137 3.20 22.29 -12.04
C LYS A 137 3.67 23.50 -12.83
N SER A 138 3.83 23.34 -14.13
CA SER A 138 4.13 24.44 -15.04
C SER A 138 2.91 24.83 -15.88
N ALA A 139 2.68 26.13 -16.03
CA ALA A 139 1.64 26.67 -16.92
C ALA A 139 2.01 26.55 -18.41
N LYS A 140 3.27 26.26 -18.72
CA LYS A 140 3.80 26.02 -20.08
C LYS A 140 4.51 24.66 -20.12
N LYS A 141 4.53 24.05 -21.31
CA LYS A 141 5.36 22.84 -21.52
C LYS A 141 6.82 23.23 -21.33
N LEU A 142 7.48 22.59 -20.36
CA LEU A 142 8.92 22.75 -20.14
C LEU A 142 9.70 22.18 -21.32
N THR A 143 10.75 22.86 -21.72
CA THR A 143 11.72 22.33 -22.70
C THR A 143 12.64 21.32 -22.03
N GLN A 144 13.27 20.42 -22.81
CA GLN A 144 14.18 19.40 -22.28
C GLN A 144 15.35 20.01 -21.50
N ASP A 145 15.82 21.18 -21.91
CA ASP A 145 16.92 21.89 -21.24
C ASP A 145 16.51 22.44 -19.88
N GLU A 146 15.25 22.90 -19.75
CA GLU A 146 14.69 23.36 -18.47
C GLU A 146 14.44 22.20 -17.49
N ILE A 147 14.10 21.02 -18.01
CA ILE A 147 13.92 19.80 -17.19
C ILE A 147 15.26 19.32 -16.61
N ASN A 148 16.35 19.46 -17.35
CA ASN A 148 17.68 19.02 -16.93
C ASN A 148 18.33 19.95 -15.89
N GLN A 149 17.76 21.15 -15.66
CA GLN A 149 18.26 22.12 -14.66
C GLN A 149 17.53 22.07 -13.32
N ILE A 150 16.51 21.20 -13.21
CA ILE A 150 15.72 21.00 -12.00
C ILE A 150 16.21 19.74 -11.27
#